data_c40f203ae5d6a077e47a27a20d665dac
#
_entry.id   c40f203ae5d6a077e47a27a20d665dac
#
_cell.length_a   1.000
_cell.length_b   1.000
_cell.length_c   1.000
_cell.angle_alpha   90.00
_cell.angle_beta   90.00
_cell.angle_gamma   90.00
#
_symmetry.space_group_name_H-M   'P 1'
#
loop_
_entity.id
_entity.type
_entity.pdbx_description
1 polymer ?
#
loop_
_entity_poly.entity_id
_entity_poly.type
_entity_poly.pdbx_seq_one_letter_code
_entity_poly.pdbx_strand_id
1 'polypeptide(L)'
;MLRRFLKGAGIKYTLGLTATPLKLQTNMGQDGRPFSKLVMLTSRSKKGIFFKKIIYVAQIQEMVESKFWSKLEYQSYDFNTGDLVYNTTGAEYSNSSIKKAYKNQKISSKIVKKVEELYDRRSILIAVPSIDEAKALTTLIPSCKAVYSDMPSQERKETLEEFKSGRLRCVAQVNILSVGFDYPELDCIITGRPTASLSWWYQFVGRVTRIHPNKSEGLVIDFVGAVPKFGKVEDI
;
A
#
# COMPACT_ATOMS: atom_id res chain seq x y z
N MET A 1 2.86 20.64 -15.87
CA MET A 1 3.60 21.63 -15.06
C MET A 1 5.10 21.29 -14.99
N LEU A 2 5.54 20.16 -14.46
CA LEU A 2 6.98 19.79 -14.31
C LEU A 2 7.82 19.93 -15.60
N ARG A 3 7.35 19.41 -16.76
CA ARG A 3 8.09 19.54 -18.03
C ARG A 3 8.36 20.98 -18.48
N ARG A 4 7.38 21.88 -18.26
CA ARG A 4 7.54 23.32 -18.60
C ARG A 4 8.55 23.97 -17.68
N PHE A 5 8.49 23.64 -16.38
CA PHE A 5 9.47 24.11 -15.40
C PHE A 5 10.89 23.67 -15.73
N LEU A 6 11.11 22.36 -15.97
CA LEU A 6 12.43 21.82 -16.29
C LEU A 6 13.03 22.44 -17.57
N LYS A 7 12.21 22.65 -18.61
CA LYS A 7 12.65 23.36 -19.84
C LYS A 7 12.99 24.82 -19.56
N GLY A 8 12.15 25.56 -18.82
CA GLY A 8 12.39 26.95 -18.47
C GLY A 8 13.63 27.14 -17.60
N ALA A 9 13.95 26.20 -16.76
CA ALA A 9 15.15 26.20 -15.90
C ALA A 9 16.42 25.69 -16.62
N GLY A 10 16.38 25.37 -17.92
CA GLY A 10 17.55 24.90 -18.70
C GLY A 10 18.07 23.54 -18.27
N ILE A 11 17.29 22.72 -17.57
CA ILE A 11 17.71 21.40 -17.05
C ILE A 11 17.79 20.39 -18.19
N LYS A 12 18.99 19.88 -18.46
CA LYS A 12 19.27 18.93 -19.54
C LYS A 12 18.97 17.48 -19.17
N TYR A 13 19.18 17.11 -17.92
CA TYR A 13 19.02 15.74 -17.44
C TYR A 13 18.10 15.69 -16.25
N THR A 14 17.28 14.64 -16.20
CA THR A 14 16.35 14.40 -15.08
C THR A 14 16.45 12.93 -14.70
N LEU A 15 16.79 12.65 -13.44
CA LEU A 15 16.77 11.33 -12.85
C LEU A 15 15.50 11.17 -12.00
N GLY A 16 14.75 10.10 -12.23
CA GLY A 16 13.63 9.70 -11.41
C GLY A 16 13.96 8.46 -10.59
N LEU A 17 13.65 8.49 -9.30
CA LEU A 17 13.75 7.34 -8.41
C LEU A 17 12.34 6.86 -8.08
N THR A 18 12.08 5.57 -8.22
CA THR A 18 10.78 4.96 -7.90
C THR A 18 10.94 3.47 -7.62
N ALA A 19 10.17 2.97 -6.67
CA ALA A 19 10.05 1.53 -6.43
C ALA A 19 9.19 0.83 -7.50
N THR A 20 8.34 1.58 -8.22
CA THR A 20 7.44 1.04 -9.25
C THR A 20 7.58 1.88 -10.53
N PRO A 21 8.45 1.48 -11.50
CA PRO A 21 8.63 2.21 -12.75
C PRO A 21 7.45 2.07 -13.72
N LEU A 22 6.27 1.84 -13.19
CA LEU A 22 5.02 1.58 -13.88
C LEU A 22 4.03 2.73 -13.70
N LYS A 23 3.16 2.92 -14.68
CA LYS A 23 2.01 3.82 -14.61
C LYS A 23 0.77 3.13 -15.16
N LEU A 24 -0.40 3.48 -14.64
CA LEU A 24 -1.66 3.10 -15.25
C LEU A 24 -1.92 3.95 -16.50
N GLN A 25 -2.24 3.28 -17.60
CA GLN A 25 -2.71 3.92 -18.82
C GLN A 25 -4.15 3.46 -19.07
N THR A 26 -5.10 4.38 -18.96
CA THR A 26 -6.50 4.12 -19.27
C THR A 26 -6.71 4.15 -20.77
N ASN A 27 -7.34 3.12 -21.30
CA ASN A 27 -7.73 2.99 -22.70
C ASN A 27 -9.25 2.70 -22.75
N MET A 28 -9.86 2.90 -23.93
CA MET A 28 -11.24 2.48 -24.16
C MET A 28 -11.23 1.10 -24.81
N GLY A 29 -12.03 0.19 -24.28
CA GLY A 29 -12.28 -1.10 -24.87
C GLY A 29 -13.15 -1.00 -26.11
N GLN A 30 -13.23 -2.08 -26.89
CA GLN A 30 -14.12 -2.16 -28.07
C GLN A 30 -15.60 -2.07 -27.67
N ASP A 31 -15.92 -2.44 -26.43
CA ASP A 31 -17.25 -2.34 -25.80
C ASP A 31 -17.55 -0.93 -25.24
N GLY A 32 -16.70 0.05 -25.50
CA GLY A 32 -16.83 1.42 -25.01
C GLY A 32 -16.54 1.61 -23.52
N ARG A 33 -16.10 0.57 -22.82
CA ARG A 33 -15.76 0.65 -21.38
C ARG A 33 -14.31 1.01 -21.18
N PRO A 34 -14.00 1.89 -20.22
CA PRO A 34 -12.61 2.19 -19.88
C PRO A 34 -11.96 0.99 -19.16
N PHE A 35 -10.74 0.66 -19.57
CA PHE A 35 -9.89 -0.26 -18.86
C PHE A 35 -8.50 0.34 -18.68
N SER A 36 -7.81 -0.04 -17.61
CA SER A 36 -6.46 0.43 -17.33
C SER A 36 -5.47 -0.72 -17.41
N LYS A 37 -4.36 -0.49 -18.09
CA LYS A 37 -3.22 -1.41 -18.13
C LYS A 37 -1.98 -0.75 -17.52
N LEU A 38 -1.14 -1.57 -16.90
CA LEU A 38 0.18 -1.15 -16.46
C LEU A 38 1.11 -0.99 -17.66
N VAL A 39 1.79 0.13 -17.72
CA VAL A 39 2.82 0.41 -18.73
C VAL A 39 4.05 1.01 -18.07
N MET A 40 5.22 0.76 -18.63
CA MET A 40 6.45 1.34 -18.14
C MET A 40 6.41 2.87 -18.19
N LEU A 41 7.04 3.55 -17.23
CA LEU A 41 7.19 5.02 -17.23
C LEU A 41 7.93 5.53 -18.46
N THR A 42 8.74 4.67 -19.08
CA THR A 42 9.43 4.95 -20.36
C THR A 42 8.53 4.81 -21.58
N SER A 43 7.32 4.25 -21.43
CA SER A 43 6.38 4.07 -22.54
C SER A 43 5.79 5.39 -23.02
N ARG A 44 5.59 5.50 -24.33
CA ARG A 44 4.96 6.66 -24.96
C ARG A 44 3.53 6.86 -24.44
N SER A 45 3.18 8.07 -24.12
CA SER A 45 1.81 8.48 -23.77
C SER A 45 1.33 9.59 -24.71
N LYS A 46 0.03 9.96 -24.63
CA LYS A 46 -0.51 11.13 -25.38
C LYS A 46 0.29 12.42 -25.14
N LYS A 47 0.96 12.54 -23.99
CA LYS A 47 1.84 13.68 -23.64
C LYS A 47 3.32 13.44 -24.00
N GLY A 48 3.64 12.37 -24.74
CA GLY A 48 4.98 11.97 -25.15
C GLY A 48 5.74 11.21 -24.06
N ILE A 49 7.02 10.91 -24.33
CA ILE A 49 7.93 10.20 -23.42
C ILE A 49 8.59 11.22 -22.48
N PHE A 50 8.52 10.99 -21.16
CA PHE A 50 9.23 11.83 -20.19
C PHE A 50 10.55 11.18 -19.77
N PHE A 51 10.54 9.94 -19.26
CA PHE A 51 11.74 9.18 -19.00
C PHE A 51 12.07 8.33 -20.24
N LYS A 52 13.30 8.40 -20.71
CA LYS A 52 13.70 7.74 -21.96
C LYS A 52 14.10 6.28 -21.75
N LYS A 53 14.73 5.97 -20.62
CA LYS A 53 15.18 4.62 -20.27
C LYS A 53 15.26 4.41 -18.76
N ILE A 54 15.21 3.17 -18.36
CA ILE A 54 15.60 2.72 -17.02
C ILE A 54 17.12 2.50 -17.08
N ILE A 55 17.85 3.09 -16.15
CA ILE A 55 19.31 3.01 -16.10
C ILE A 55 19.80 2.03 -15.04
N TYR A 56 18.98 1.74 -14.06
CA TYR A 56 19.28 0.78 -13.00
C TYR A 56 18.00 0.21 -12.40
N VAL A 57 18.01 -1.08 -12.07
CA VAL A 57 16.95 -1.79 -11.34
C VAL A 57 17.63 -2.62 -10.25
N ALA A 58 17.25 -2.42 -9.01
CA ALA A 58 17.59 -3.32 -7.92
C ALA A 58 16.43 -4.33 -7.78
N GLN A 59 16.74 -5.60 -7.91
CA GLN A 59 15.75 -6.67 -7.71
C GLN A 59 15.51 -6.87 -6.21
N ILE A 60 14.27 -7.16 -5.83
CA ILE A 60 13.91 -7.34 -4.43
C ILE A 60 14.61 -8.55 -3.84
N GLN A 61 14.71 -9.63 -4.60
CA GLN A 61 15.39 -10.83 -4.15
C GLN A 61 16.85 -10.54 -3.81
N GLU A 62 17.58 -9.78 -4.65
CA GLU A 62 18.95 -9.32 -4.39
C GLU A 62 19.04 -8.49 -3.11
N MET A 63 18.05 -7.63 -2.85
CA MET A 63 18.00 -6.80 -1.65
C MET A 63 17.80 -7.63 -0.38
N VAL A 64 16.99 -8.71 -0.44
CA VAL A 64 16.78 -9.64 0.66
C VAL A 64 18.02 -10.49 0.91
N GLU A 65 18.61 -11.07 -0.14
CA GLU A 65 19.84 -11.89 -0.07
C GLU A 65 21.03 -11.09 0.48
N SER A 66 21.14 -9.83 0.06
CA SER A 66 22.17 -8.89 0.55
C SER A 66 21.86 -8.30 1.91
N LYS A 67 20.77 -8.71 2.57
CA LYS A 67 20.33 -8.23 3.89
C LYS A 67 20.07 -6.71 3.94
N PHE A 68 19.70 -6.10 2.82
CA PHE A 68 19.17 -4.73 2.80
C PHE A 68 17.67 -4.68 3.09
N TRP A 69 16.96 -5.79 2.87
CA TRP A 69 15.55 -5.97 3.19
C TRP A 69 15.33 -7.17 4.08
N SER A 70 14.36 -7.06 4.99
CA SER A 70 13.89 -8.18 5.81
C SER A 70 13.18 -9.21 4.91
N LYS A 71 13.31 -10.48 5.24
CA LYS A 71 12.45 -11.54 4.69
C LYS A 71 11.00 -11.21 4.97
N LEU A 72 10.11 -11.65 4.10
CA LEU A 72 8.67 -11.48 4.25
C LEU A 72 8.00 -12.84 4.43
N GLU A 73 7.09 -12.90 5.38
CA GLU A 73 6.14 -13.98 5.57
C GLU A 73 4.75 -13.50 5.15
N TYR A 74 3.98 -14.36 4.47
CA TYR A 74 2.66 -14.03 3.99
C TYR A 74 1.61 -15.00 4.53
N GLN A 75 0.51 -14.43 5.05
CA GLN A 75 -0.69 -15.16 5.42
C GLN A 75 -1.86 -14.55 4.64
N SER A 76 -2.34 -15.27 3.63
CA SER A 76 -3.45 -14.83 2.79
C SER A 76 -4.70 -15.64 3.10
N TYR A 77 -5.83 -14.95 3.12
CA TYR A 77 -7.14 -15.53 3.43
C TYR A 77 -8.08 -15.36 2.22
N ASP A 78 -9.02 -16.27 2.10
CA ASP A 78 -10.01 -16.23 1.05
C ASP A 78 -10.83 -14.95 1.10
N PHE A 79 -10.95 -14.32 -0.07
CA PHE A 79 -11.73 -13.11 -0.26
C PHE A 79 -12.54 -13.20 -1.56
N ASN A 80 -13.85 -13.01 -1.45
CA ASN A 80 -14.73 -12.98 -2.60
C ASN A 80 -14.69 -11.61 -3.29
N THR A 81 -14.22 -11.57 -4.52
CA THR A 81 -14.10 -10.35 -5.33
C THR A 81 -15.39 -9.98 -6.09
N GLY A 82 -16.45 -10.81 -6.02
CA GLY A 82 -17.68 -10.63 -6.80
C GLY A 82 -18.44 -9.32 -6.54
N ASP A 83 -18.27 -8.74 -5.36
CA ASP A 83 -18.84 -7.42 -5.02
C ASP A 83 -17.99 -6.23 -5.52
N LEU A 84 -16.76 -6.46 -6.00
CA LEU A 84 -15.87 -5.39 -6.40
C LEU A 84 -16.17 -4.90 -7.81
N VAL A 85 -16.42 -3.61 -7.94
CA VAL A 85 -16.68 -2.93 -9.20
C VAL A 85 -15.63 -1.84 -9.41
N TYR A 86 -15.04 -1.78 -10.60
CA TYR A 86 -14.09 -0.72 -10.93
C TYR A 86 -14.76 0.67 -10.93
N ASN A 87 -13.97 1.68 -10.60
CA ASN A 87 -14.38 3.07 -10.75
C ASN A 87 -14.47 3.48 -12.23
N THR A 88 -14.96 4.68 -12.50
CA THR A 88 -15.15 5.22 -13.86
C THR A 88 -13.89 5.27 -14.71
N THR A 89 -12.70 5.29 -14.10
CA THR A 89 -11.42 5.28 -14.81
C THR A 89 -10.87 3.87 -15.05
N GLY A 90 -11.45 2.84 -14.44
CA GLY A 90 -10.93 1.47 -14.47
C GLY A 90 -9.58 1.28 -13.77
N ALA A 91 -9.11 2.30 -13.03
CA ALA A 91 -7.79 2.29 -12.40
C ALA A 91 -7.79 1.74 -10.97
N GLU A 92 -8.95 1.79 -10.31
CA GLU A 92 -9.14 1.30 -8.94
C GLU A 92 -10.60 0.85 -8.77
N TYR A 93 -10.89 0.10 -7.74
CA TYR A 93 -12.26 -0.22 -7.37
C TYR A 93 -13.00 1.01 -6.83
N SER A 94 -14.31 1.05 -7.03
CA SER A 94 -15.15 2.13 -6.47
C SER A 94 -15.21 2.01 -4.95
N ASN A 95 -15.18 3.16 -4.25
CA ASN A 95 -15.22 3.17 -2.79
C ASN A 95 -16.48 2.50 -2.22
N SER A 96 -17.62 2.60 -2.92
CA SER A 96 -18.87 1.95 -2.52
C SER A 96 -18.78 0.44 -2.57
N SER A 97 -18.20 -0.13 -3.65
CA SER A 97 -18.01 -1.57 -3.78
C SER A 97 -17.00 -2.12 -2.79
N ILE A 98 -15.92 -1.38 -2.52
CA ILE A 98 -14.93 -1.73 -1.50
C ILE A 98 -15.59 -1.81 -0.12
N LYS A 99 -16.36 -0.78 0.28
CA LYS A 99 -17.06 -0.76 1.57
C LYS A 99 -18.08 -1.90 1.69
N LYS A 100 -18.82 -2.19 0.61
CA LYS A 100 -19.77 -3.29 0.57
C LYS A 100 -19.08 -4.64 0.78
N ALA A 101 -18.03 -4.94 0.00
CA ALA A 101 -17.26 -6.18 0.10
C ALA A 101 -16.62 -6.35 1.49
N TYR A 102 -16.07 -5.27 2.05
CA TYR A 102 -15.48 -5.26 3.39
C TYR A 102 -16.49 -5.64 4.48
N LYS A 103 -17.69 -5.04 4.44
CA LYS A 103 -18.79 -5.33 5.37
C LYS A 103 -19.33 -6.74 5.21
N ASN A 104 -19.67 -7.14 3.98
CA ASN A 104 -20.26 -8.44 3.68
C ASN A 104 -19.38 -9.59 4.17
N GLN A 105 -18.08 -9.44 4.10
CA GLN A 105 -17.11 -10.46 4.48
C GLN A 105 -16.57 -10.30 5.90
N LYS A 106 -17.14 -9.36 6.68
CA LYS A 106 -16.81 -9.12 8.10
C LYS A 106 -15.30 -8.92 8.34
N ILE A 107 -14.66 -8.15 7.46
CA ILE A 107 -13.19 -7.98 7.50
C ILE A 107 -12.73 -7.36 8.83
N SER A 108 -13.47 -6.39 9.41
CA SER A 108 -13.14 -5.83 10.72
C SER A 108 -13.03 -6.92 11.81
N SER A 109 -13.97 -7.84 11.86
CA SER A 109 -13.94 -8.93 12.85
C SER A 109 -12.76 -9.89 12.64
N LYS A 110 -12.42 -10.17 11.37
CA LYS A 110 -11.24 -10.99 11.05
C LYS A 110 -9.94 -10.28 11.47
N ILE A 111 -9.85 -8.96 11.25
CA ILE A 111 -8.70 -8.14 11.67
C ILE A 111 -8.57 -8.16 13.20
N VAL A 112 -9.65 -7.90 13.94
CA VAL A 112 -9.63 -7.91 15.41
C VAL A 112 -9.12 -9.24 15.94
N LYS A 113 -9.73 -10.34 15.51
CA LYS A 113 -9.29 -11.70 15.91
C LYS A 113 -7.81 -11.94 15.57
N LYS A 114 -7.38 -11.51 14.38
CA LYS A 114 -5.98 -11.70 13.97
C LYS A 114 -5.01 -10.89 14.80
N VAL A 115 -5.34 -9.65 15.15
CA VAL A 115 -4.50 -8.81 16.02
C VAL A 115 -4.36 -9.41 17.43
N GLU A 116 -5.40 -10.07 17.94
CA GLU A 116 -5.35 -10.81 19.20
C GLU A 116 -4.39 -12.01 19.13
N GLU A 117 -4.40 -12.75 18.01
CA GLU A 117 -3.48 -13.88 17.76
C GLU A 117 -2.01 -13.45 17.62
N LEU A 118 -1.76 -12.25 17.14
CA LEU A 118 -0.42 -11.69 16.86
C LEU A 118 0.22 -11.06 18.11
N TYR A 119 0.17 -11.74 19.26
CA TYR A 119 0.69 -11.21 20.54
C TYR A 119 2.20 -10.94 20.53
N ASP A 120 2.94 -11.60 19.64
CA ASP A 120 4.39 -11.48 19.45
C ASP A 120 4.80 -10.28 18.57
N ARG A 121 3.86 -9.68 17.81
CA ARG A 121 4.13 -8.53 16.94
C ARG A 121 4.00 -7.21 17.71
N ARG A 122 5.01 -6.36 17.55
CA ARG A 122 5.14 -5.10 18.32
C ARG A 122 4.50 -3.91 17.63
N SER A 123 4.49 -3.91 16.29
CA SER A 123 4.00 -2.78 15.50
C SER A 123 3.21 -3.26 14.28
N ILE A 124 1.91 -3.00 14.30
CA ILE A 124 0.97 -3.48 13.29
C ILE A 124 0.34 -2.29 12.55
N LEU A 125 0.55 -2.21 11.24
CA LEU A 125 -0.07 -1.20 10.39
C LEU A 125 -1.23 -1.82 9.61
N ILE A 126 -2.45 -1.31 9.82
CA ILE A 126 -3.68 -1.86 9.25
C ILE A 126 -4.22 -0.91 8.19
N ALA A 127 -4.38 -1.37 6.94
CA ALA A 127 -5.04 -0.60 5.89
C ALA A 127 -6.54 -0.93 5.84
N VAL A 128 -7.38 0.09 5.96
CA VAL A 128 -8.85 -0.04 5.91
C VAL A 128 -9.47 0.89 4.88
N PRO A 129 -10.71 0.61 4.40
CA PRO A 129 -11.30 1.34 3.28
C PRO A 129 -11.87 2.71 3.64
N SER A 130 -12.14 2.99 4.89
CA SER A 130 -12.77 4.26 5.30
C SER A 130 -12.41 4.68 6.71
N ILE A 131 -12.63 5.96 7.00
CA ILE A 131 -12.41 6.56 8.33
C ILE A 131 -13.32 5.89 9.38
N ASP A 132 -14.56 5.57 9.01
CA ASP A 132 -15.49 4.90 9.92
C ASP A 132 -14.98 3.53 10.35
N GLU A 133 -14.43 2.75 9.42
CA GLU A 133 -13.83 1.44 9.71
C GLU A 133 -12.54 1.60 10.54
N ALA A 134 -11.72 2.63 10.26
CA ALA A 134 -10.54 2.91 11.09
C ALA A 134 -10.94 3.25 12.53
N LYS A 135 -11.92 4.12 12.72
CA LYS A 135 -12.47 4.48 14.05
C LYS A 135 -13.10 3.29 14.75
N ALA A 136 -13.85 2.44 14.03
CA ALA A 136 -14.41 1.21 14.60
C ALA A 136 -13.31 0.29 15.17
N LEU A 137 -12.18 0.14 14.47
CA LEU A 137 -11.06 -0.66 14.97
C LEU A 137 -10.43 -0.07 16.24
N THR A 138 -10.43 1.25 16.43
CA THR A 138 -9.91 1.86 17.68
C THR A 138 -10.76 1.53 18.90
N THR A 139 -12.05 1.27 18.71
CA THR A 139 -12.95 0.84 19.77
C THR A 139 -12.80 -0.65 20.07
N LEU A 140 -12.51 -1.46 19.05
CA LEU A 140 -12.44 -2.92 19.16
C LEU A 140 -11.04 -3.41 19.58
N ILE A 141 -9.99 -2.66 19.30
CA ILE A 141 -8.60 -3.01 19.61
C ILE A 141 -8.03 -1.92 20.54
N PRO A 142 -7.89 -2.19 21.86
CA PRO A 142 -7.48 -1.17 22.85
C PRO A 142 -6.14 -0.47 22.55
N SER A 143 -5.22 -1.15 21.87
CA SER A 143 -3.90 -0.63 21.50
C SER A 143 -3.86 -0.07 20.06
N CYS A 144 -5.00 0.37 19.51
CA CYS A 144 -5.12 0.88 18.15
C CYS A 144 -5.58 2.34 18.12
N LYS A 145 -4.94 3.15 17.27
CA LYS A 145 -5.41 4.49 16.90
C LYS A 145 -5.62 4.58 15.39
N ALA A 146 -6.54 5.46 14.97
CA ALA A 146 -6.81 5.72 13.56
C ALA A 146 -5.93 6.87 13.03
N VAL A 147 -5.48 6.76 11.77
CA VAL A 147 -4.76 7.83 11.06
C VAL A 147 -5.35 8.01 9.65
N TYR A 148 -5.77 9.24 9.32
CA TYR A 148 -6.42 9.58 8.05
C TYR A 148 -6.13 11.03 7.63
N SER A 149 -6.43 11.39 6.35
CA SER A 149 -6.04 12.68 5.75
C SER A 149 -6.59 13.89 6.47
N ASP A 150 -7.84 13.83 6.86
CA ASP A 150 -8.59 14.97 7.41
C ASP A 150 -8.37 15.15 8.94
N MET A 151 -7.50 14.31 9.53
CA MET A 151 -7.08 14.42 10.92
C MET A 151 -6.18 15.66 11.11
N PRO A 152 -6.33 16.40 12.22
CA PRO A 152 -5.42 17.50 12.55
C PRO A 152 -3.95 17.07 12.50
N SER A 153 -3.11 17.91 11.90
CA SER A 153 -1.70 17.56 11.66
C SER A 153 -0.94 17.23 12.95
N GLN A 154 -1.23 17.94 14.04
CA GLN A 154 -0.60 17.72 15.33
C GLN A 154 -1.00 16.36 15.94
N GLU A 155 -2.29 16.06 15.96
CA GLU A 155 -2.81 14.78 16.45
C GLU A 155 -2.23 13.59 15.66
N ARG A 156 -2.14 13.74 14.34
CA ARG A 156 -1.52 12.73 13.47
C ARG A 156 -0.05 12.52 13.83
N LYS A 157 0.69 13.61 14.04
CA LYS A 157 2.11 13.55 14.43
C LYS A 157 2.28 12.81 15.74
N GLU A 158 1.51 13.18 16.76
CA GLU A 158 1.55 12.55 18.10
C GLU A 158 1.22 11.07 18.03
N THR A 159 0.15 10.68 17.29
CA THR A 159 -0.22 9.27 17.08
C THR A 159 0.92 8.48 16.43
N LEU A 160 1.58 9.04 15.44
CA LEU A 160 2.70 8.38 14.77
C LEU A 160 3.95 8.30 15.65
N GLU A 161 4.20 9.30 16.51
CA GLU A 161 5.27 9.26 17.50
C GLU A 161 5.01 8.19 18.58
N GLU A 162 3.78 8.06 19.06
CA GLU A 162 3.39 6.98 19.98
C GLU A 162 3.60 5.60 19.32
N PHE A 163 3.23 5.46 18.05
CA PHE A 163 3.42 4.22 17.31
C PHE A 163 4.90 3.88 17.13
N LYS A 164 5.72 4.84 16.72
CA LYS A 164 7.17 4.67 16.55
C LYS A 164 7.91 4.43 17.85
N SER A 165 7.41 4.95 18.96
CA SER A 165 8.01 4.72 20.30
C SER A 165 7.55 3.42 20.96
N GLY A 166 6.68 2.64 20.31
CA GLY A 166 6.13 1.39 20.85
C GLY A 166 5.07 1.57 21.93
N ARG A 167 4.66 2.82 22.26
CA ARG A 167 3.55 3.08 23.18
C ARG A 167 2.20 2.71 22.59
N LEU A 168 2.10 2.71 21.26
CA LEU A 168 0.95 2.31 20.52
C LEU A 168 1.33 1.11 19.63
N ARG A 169 0.60 0.00 19.77
CA ARG A 169 0.91 -1.23 19.03
C ARG A 169 0.33 -1.26 17.62
N CYS A 170 -0.87 -0.70 17.41
CA CYS A 170 -1.59 -0.78 16.15
C CYS A 170 -1.97 0.61 15.63
N VAL A 171 -1.87 0.79 14.32
CA VAL A 171 -2.40 1.96 13.62
C VAL A 171 -3.29 1.51 12.47
N ALA A 172 -4.58 1.90 12.52
CA ALA A 172 -5.52 1.75 11.42
C ALA A 172 -5.45 2.99 10.52
N GLN A 173 -5.03 2.82 9.26
CA GLN A 173 -4.80 3.92 8.34
C GLN A 173 -5.74 3.90 7.15
N VAL A 174 -6.09 5.11 6.65
CA VAL A 174 -6.87 5.32 5.44
C VAL A 174 -6.07 6.16 4.45
N ASN A 175 -5.46 5.52 3.45
CA ASN A 175 -4.76 6.13 2.30
C ASN A 175 -3.59 7.09 2.61
N ILE A 176 -3.06 7.14 3.84
CA ILE A 176 -2.03 8.12 4.20
C ILE A 176 -0.63 7.52 4.26
N LEU A 177 -0.47 6.37 4.89
CA LEU A 177 0.84 5.81 5.21
C LEU A 177 1.40 4.93 4.08
N SER A 178 0.86 5.05 2.86
CA SER A 178 1.41 4.40 1.67
C SER A 178 2.63 5.13 1.10
N VAL A 179 2.82 6.42 1.41
CA VAL A 179 3.96 7.23 0.92
C VAL A 179 4.59 8.00 2.08
N GLY A 180 5.92 8.01 2.15
CA GLY A 180 6.68 8.86 3.08
C GLY A 180 6.70 8.41 4.55
N PHE A 181 5.99 7.35 4.95
CA PHE A 181 6.07 6.83 6.31
C PHE A 181 7.28 5.90 6.45
N ASP A 182 8.24 6.32 7.24
CA ASP A 182 9.45 5.57 7.55
C ASP A 182 9.46 5.09 9.00
N TYR A 183 9.40 3.76 9.17
CA TYR A 183 9.45 3.10 10.47
C TYR A 183 10.07 1.70 10.33
N PRO A 184 11.41 1.57 10.50
CA PRO A 184 12.12 0.30 10.31
C PRO A 184 11.66 -0.83 11.23
N GLU A 185 11.19 -0.50 12.45
CA GLU A 185 10.68 -1.49 13.40
C GLU A 185 9.29 -2.05 13.04
N LEU A 186 8.62 -1.51 12.01
CA LEU A 186 7.34 -2.05 11.56
C LEU A 186 7.50 -3.53 11.19
N ASP A 187 6.85 -4.41 11.94
CA ASP A 187 7.03 -5.86 11.82
C ASP A 187 5.81 -6.59 11.24
N CYS A 188 4.64 -5.92 11.18
CA CYS A 188 3.44 -6.48 10.59
C CYS A 188 2.61 -5.45 9.82
N ILE A 189 2.07 -5.86 8.68
CA ILE A 189 1.02 -5.12 7.97
C ILE A 189 -0.21 -6.00 7.77
N ILE A 190 -1.39 -5.39 7.86
CA ILE A 190 -2.67 -6.05 7.60
C ILE A 190 -3.39 -5.32 6.47
N THR A 191 -3.67 -6.02 5.38
CA THR A 191 -4.41 -5.49 4.24
C THR A 191 -5.88 -5.81 4.39
N GLY A 192 -6.66 -4.82 4.84
CA GLY A 192 -8.13 -4.87 4.92
C GLY A 192 -8.83 -4.07 3.82
N ARG A 193 -8.09 -3.32 3.01
CA ARG A 193 -8.63 -2.54 1.89
C ARG A 193 -8.32 -3.20 0.55
N PRO A 194 -9.35 -3.71 -0.18
CA PRO A 194 -9.15 -4.19 -1.54
C PRO A 194 -8.60 -3.10 -2.46
N THR A 195 -7.70 -3.47 -3.36
CA THR A 195 -7.13 -2.55 -4.34
C THR A 195 -6.96 -3.19 -5.71
N ALA A 196 -7.05 -2.39 -6.76
CA ALA A 196 -6.68 -2.75 -8.12
C ALA A 196 -5.27 -2.28 -8.50
N SER A 197 -4.60 -1.55 -7.60
CA SER A 197 -3.31 -0.91 -7.87
C SER A 197 -2.13 -1.76 -7.37
N LEU A 198 -1.39 -2.36 -8.32
CA LEU A 198 -0.12 -3.03 -8.03
C LEU A 198 0.88 -2.08 -7.34
N SER A 199 0.94 -0.82 -7.79
CA SER A 199 1.84 0.18 -7.20
C SER A 199 1.51 0.46 -5.73
N TRP A 200 0.23 0.52 -5.38
CA TRP A 200 -0.20 0.67 -3.99
C TRP A 200 0.19 -0.55 -3.14
N TRP A 201 -0.10 -1.76 -3.66
CA TRP A 201 0.28 -3.02 -3.00
C TRP A 201 1.77 -3.08 -2.70
N TYR A 202 2.59 -2.83 -3.71
CA TYR A 202 4.03 -2.84 -3.61
C TYR A 202 4.56 -1.83 -2.59
N GLN A 203 4.05 -0.59 -2.62
CA GLN A 203 4.45 0.45 -1.68
C GLN A 203 3.99 0.16 -0.26
N PHE A 204 2.82 -0.44 -0.07
CA PHE A 204 2.30 -0.79 1.24
C PHE A 204 3.10 -1.93 1.86
N VAL A 205 3.35 -3.02 1.12
CA VAL A 205 4.22 -4.13 1.58
C VAL A 205 5.64 -3.65 1.81
N GLY A 206 6.16 -2.75 0.98
CA GLY A 206 7.48 -2.15 1.14
C GLY A 206 7.70 -1.41 2.48
N ARG A 207 6.65 -1.15 3.27
CA ARG A 207 6.81 -0.58 4.63
C ARG A 207 7.38 -1.57 5.63
N VAL A 208 7.10 -2.85 5.44
CA VAL A 208 7.51 -3.91 6.36
C VAL A 208 8.81 -4.61 5.92
N THR A 209 9.40 -4.19 4.80
CA THR A 209 10.66 -4.80 4.30
C THR A 209 11.92 -4.26 4.96
N ARG A 210 11.85 -3.14 5.67
CA ARG A 210 13.04 -2.53 6.26
C ARG A 210 13.65 -3.42 7.35
N ILE A 211 14.98 -3.48 7.36
CA ILE A 211 15.70 -4.22 8.39
C ILE A 211 15.78 -3.42 9.70
N HIS A 212 15.68 -4.11 10.81
CA HIS A 212 15.92 -3.55 12.13
C HIS A 212 16.43 -4.65 13.08
N PRO A 213 17.34 -4.36 14.04
CA PRO A 213 17.87 -5.38 14.96
C PRO A 213 16.81 -6.13 15.77
N ASN A 214 15.70 -5.45 16.09
CA ASN A 214 14.58 -6.03 16.86
C ASN A 214 13.54 -6.76 15.99
N LYS A 215 13.83 -6.96 14.69
CA LYS A 215 12.90 -7.59 13.75
C LYS A 215 13.61 -8.66 12.92
N SER A 216 13.16 -9.90 13.01
CA SER A 216 13.69 -11.02 12.22
C SER A 216 13.14 -11.04 10.80
N GLU A 217 11.86 -10.66 10.64
CA GLU A 217 11.11 -10.71 9.39
C GLU A 217 9.93 -9.76 9.40
N GLY A 218 9.38 -9.45 8.24
CA GLY A 218 8.14 -8.71 8.08
C GLY A 218 6.96 -9.65 7.81
N LEU A 219 5.84 -9.48 8.52
CA LEU A 219 4.63 -10.26 8.32
C LEU A 219 3.60 -9.49 7.50
N VAL A 220 3.08 -10.12 6.47
CA VAL A 220 2.03 -9.59 5.58
C VAL A 220 0.76 -10.42 5.75
N ILE A 221 -0.29 -9.83 6.32
CA ILE A 221 -1.61 -10.44 6.45
C ILE A 221 -2.53 -9.88 5.36
N ASP A 222 -3.04 -10.75 4.50
CA ASP A 222 -3.91 -10.36 3.39
C ASP A 222 -5.32 -10.93 3.56
N PHE A 223 -6.27 -10.08 3.91
CA PHE A 223 -7.70 -10.41 4.00
C PHE A 223 -8.50 -10.06 2.76
N VAL A 224 -7.88 -9.53 1.72
CA VAL A 224 -8.59 -8.93 0.58
C VAL A 224 -8.14 -9.45 -0.78
N GLY A 225 -7.39 -10.55 -0.79
CA GLY A 225 -6.97 -11.23 -2.01
C GLY A 225 -5.93 -10.47 -2.83
N ALA A 226 -5.09 -9.65 -2.17
CA ALA A 226 -4.03 -8.93 -2.85
C ALA A 226 -2.88 -9.87 -3.27
N VAL A 227 -2.51 -10.83 -2.42
CA VAL A 227 -1.48 -11.84 -2.73
C VAL A 227 -1.90 -12.74 -3.92
N PRO A 228 -3.10 -13.36 -3.95
CA PRO A 228 -3.53 -14.12 -5.12
C PRO A 228 -3.61 -13.28 -6.41
N LYS A 229 -3.90 -11.98 -6.28
CA LYS A 229 -4.04 -11.09 -7.44
C LYS A 229 -2.73 -10.59 -7.99
N PHE A 230 -1.80 -10.20 -7.14
CA PHE A 230 -0.57 -9.50 -7.53
C PHE A 230 0.69 -10.34 -7.36
N GLY A 231 0.63 -11.43 -6.59
CA GLY A 231 1.80 -12.17 -6.14
C GLY A 231 2.44 -11.58 -4.88
N LYS A 232 3.47 -12.24 -4.41
CA LYS A 232 4.37 -11.69 -3.40
C LYS A 232 5.22 -10.61 -4.05
N VAL A 233 5.63 -9.59 -3.29
CA VAL A 233 6.40 -8.48 -3.88
C VAL A 233 7.79 -8.91 -4.33
N GLU A 234 8.31 -9.99 -3.80
CA GLU A 234 9.59 -10.60 -4.20
C GLU A 234 9.53 -11.27 -5.59
N ASP A 235 8.33 -11.64 -6.03
CA ASP A 235 8.10 -12.36 -7.29
C ASP A 235 7.71 -11.42 -8.45
N ILE A 236 7.67 -10.10 -8.22
CA ILE A 236 7.17 -9.09 -9.17
C ILE A 236 8.30 -8.45 -9.97
#